data_f2eb9e1d12a8fea5ebb0e72bb6b74f28
#
_entry.id   f2eb9e1d12a8fea5ebb0e72bb6b74f28
#
_cell.length_a   1.000
_cell.length_b   1.000
_cell.length_c   1.000
_cell.angle_alpha   90.00
_cell.angle_beta   90.00
_cell.angle_gamma   90.00
#
_symmetry.space_group_name_H-M   'P 1'
#
loop_
_entity.id
_entity.type
_entity.pdbx_description
1 polymer ?
#
loop_
_entity_poly.entity_id
_entity_poly.type
_entity_poly.pdbx_seq_one_letter_code
_entity_poly.pdbx_strand_id
1 'polypeptide(L)'
;MNISTTYSDTGSALVIPSSVAKAGVDNLMRGLTVEWSKNNIRLVGIAPGPISDSGGASKLDPFNVFKHYNNYVNPRQRMCSQDEISQLAMYLTSNKADYINGEIVRIDGGEVVKNSGEFNFLTNIPYYEKLIK
;
A
#
# COMPACT_ATOMS: atom_id res chain seq x y z
N MET A 1 5.51 15.03 -0.77
CA MET A 1 4.96 13.65 -0.89
C MET A 1 5.57 12.75 0.17
N ASN A 2 4.78 11.82 0.74
CA ASN A 2 5.20 10.82 1.72
C ASN A 2 5.10 9.41 1.13
N ILE A 3 5.98 8.50 1.56
CA ILE A 3 5.83 7.05 1.34
C ILE A 3 5.40 6.43 2.66
N SER A 4 4.17 5.95 2.70
CA SER A 4 3.55 5.26 3.82
C SER A 4 3.65 3.73 3.65
N THR A 5 2.74 3.00 4.24
CA THR A 5 2.59 1.54 4.12
C THR A 5 1.12 1.16 4.21
N THR A 6 0.75 0.00 3.70
CA THR A 6 -0.62 -0.51 3.82
C THR A 6 -1.02 -0.81 5.26
N TYR A 7 -0.08 -1.10 6.13
CA TYR A 7 -0.32 -1.43 7.54
C TYR A 7 -0.30 -0.23 8.50
N SER A 8 -0.18 1.01 8.01
CA SER A 8 -0.35 2.20 8.84
C SER A 8 -1.78 2.35 9.38
N ASP A 9 -2.77 1.88 8.62
CA ASP A 9 -4.18 1.91 9.00
C ASP A 9 -4.66 0.62 9.69
N THR A 10 -4.11 -0.54 9.28
CA THR A 10 -4.61 -1.85 9.70
C THR A 10 -3.80 -2.47 10.85
N GLY A 11 -2.60 -1.98 11.07
CA GLY A 11 -1.61 -2.66 11.92
C GLY A 11 -1.03 -3.90 11.24
N SER A 12 0.10 -4.38 11.76
CA SER A 12 0.70 -5.64 11.34
C SER A 12 1.61 -6.19 12.44
N ALA A 13 1.55 -7.50 12.65
CA ALA A 13 2.47 -8.20 13.54
C ALA A 13 3.92 -8.02 13.07
N LEU A 14 4.87 -8.10 14.00
CA LEU A 14 6.32 -8.04 13.79
C LEU A 14 6.89 -6.70 13.32
N VAL A 15 6.05 -5.76 12.88
CA VAL A 15 6.45 -4.43 12.37
C VAL A 15 5.76 -3.29 13.11
N ILE A 16 5.33 -3.50 14.35
CA ILE A 16 4.58 -2.52 15.16
C ILE A 16 5.27 -1.14 15.21
N PRO A 17 6.59 -1.01 15.46
CA PRO A 17 7.24 0.30 15.49
C PRO A 17 7.12 1.04 14.14
N SER A 18 7.24 0.32 13.03
CA SER A 18 7.07 0.89 11.69
C SER A 18 5.62 1.32 11.44
N SER A 19 4.64 0.49 11.83
CA SER A 19 3.22 0.79 11.71
C SER A 19 2.85 2.08 12.44
N VAL A 20 3.25 2.19 13.72
CA VAL A 20 3.00 3.39 14.54
C VAL A 20 3.65 4.64 13.95
N ALA A 21 4.92 4.53 13.53
CA ALA A 21 5.63 5.65 12.93
C ALA A 21 4.95 6.13 11.63
N LYS A 22 4.53 5.22 10.77
CA LYS A 22 3.85 5.56 9.52
C LYS A 22 2.45 6.11 9.75
N ALA A 23 1.68 5.57 10.69
CA ALA A 23 0.39 6.14 11.09
C ALA A 23 0.54 7.58 11.59
N GLY A 24 1.57 7.86 12.40
CA GLY A 24 1.88 9.21 12.86
C GLY A 24 2.22 10.18 11.73
N VAL A 25 3.05 9.75 10.77
CA VAL A 25 3.40 10.55 9.58
C VAL A 25 2.17 10.80 8.69
N ASP A 26 1.31 9.79 8.52
CA ASP A 26 0.09 9.91 7.73
C ASP A 26 -0.89 10.91 8.36
N ASN A 27 -1.04 10.88 9.69
CA ASN A 27 -1.86 11.84 10.40
C ASN A 27 -1.27 13.26 10.37
N LEU A 28 0.06 13.40 10.54
CA LEU A 28 0.76 14.67 10.37
C LEU A 28 0.51 15.26 8.98
N MET A 29 0.62 14.44 7.93
CA MET A 29 0.37 14.87 6.55
C MET A 29 -1.05 15.42 6.38
N ARG A 30 -2.06 14.74 6.94
CA ARG A 30 -3.46 15.19 6.89
C ARG A 30 -3.65 16.53 7.61
N GLY A 31 -3.07 16.70 8.80
CA GLY A 31 -3.12 17.96 9.54
C GLY A 31 -2.47 19.12 8.79
N LEU A 32 -1.25 18.91 8.29
CA LEU A 32 -0.53 19.93 7.50
C LEU A 32 -1.23 20.28 6.18
N THR A 33 -1.98 19.34 5.61
CA THR A 33 -2.80 19.64 4.43
C THR A 33 -3.77 20.78 4.70
N VAL A 34 -4.44 20.76 5.85
CA VAL A 34 -5.42 21.82 6.21
C VAL A 34 -4.72 23.16 6.41
N GLU A 35 -3.56 23.16 7.05
CA GLU A 35 -2.83 24.39 7.36
C GLU A 35 -2.16 25.03 6.13
N TRP A 36 -1.61 24.20 5.23
CA TRP A 36 -0.69 24.66 4.19
C TRP A 36 -1.32 24.82 2.81
N SER A 37 -2.51 24.25 2.56
CA SER A 37 -3.18 24.34 1.26
C SER A 37 -3.39 25.78 0.80
N LYS A 38 -3.69 26.70 1.71
CA LYS A 38 -3.82 28.13 1.42
C LYS A 38 -2.55 28.78 0.86
N ASN A 39 -1.40 28.16 1.07
CA ASN A 39 -0.10 28.60 0.55
C ASN A 39 0.28 27.88 -0.75
N ASN A 40 -0.68 27.22 -1.41
CA ASN A 40 -0.47 26.42 -2.62
C ASN A 40 0.48 25.25 -2.43
N ILE A 41 0.46 24.65 -1.22
CA ILE A 41 1.24 23.45 -0.89
C ILE A 41 0.30 22.25 -0.78
N ARG A 42 0.49 21.28 -1.64
CA ARG A 42 -0.21 19.99 -1.60
C ARG A 42 0.61 18.93 -0.87
N LEU A 43 -0.08 18.12 -0.08
CA LEU A 43 0.50 16.96 0.58
C LEU A 43 -0.21 15.69 0.10
N VAL A 44 0.56 14.75 -0.39
CA VAL A 44 0.06 13.46 -0.88
C VAL A 44 0.96 12.34 -0.39
N GLY A 45 0.40 11.17 -0.24
CA GLY A 45 1.14 9.97 0.15
C GLY A 45 0.91 8.81 -0.81
N ILE A 46 1.83 7.86 -0.78
CA ILE A 46 1.68 6.55 -1.43
C ILE A 46 1.84 5.49 -0.35
N ALA A 47 0.88 4.57 -0.24
CA ALA A 47 0.94 3.39 0.62
C ALA A 47 1.12 2.14 -0.24
N PRO A 48 2.35 1.72 -0.52
CA PRO A 48 2.61 0.53 -1.31
C PRO A 48 2.35 -0.74 -0.50
N GLY A 49 1.90 -1.78 -1.19
CA GLY A 49 2.05 -3.15 -0.76
C GLY A 49 3.50 -3.63 -0.89
N PRO A 50 3.75 -4.93 -0.86
CA PRO A 50 5.08 -5.49 -1.03
C PRO A 50 5.70 -5.12 -2.37
N ILE A 51 6.92 -4.56 -2.32
CA ILE A 51 7.69 -4.13 -3.50
C ILE A 51 8.80 -5.15 -3.74
N SER A 52 8.91 -5.67 -4.97
CA SER A 52 10.01 -6.53 -5.38
C SER A 52 11.34 -5.78 -5.29
N ASP A 53 12.37 -6.51 -4.94
CA ASP A 53 13.76 -6.01 -4.91
C ASP A 53 13.99 -4.79 -4.02
N SER A 54 13.09 -4.55 -3.03
CA SER A 54 13.32 -3.54 -2.01
C SER A 54 14.26 -4.06 -0.92
N GLY A 55 15.19 -3.22 -0.48
CA GLY A 55 16.12 -3.58 0.60
C GLY A 55 15.44 -3.89 1.95
N GLY A 56 14.20 -3.44 2.15
CA GLY A 56 13.34 -3.80 3.29
C GLY A 56 12.79 -5.21 3.18
N ALA A 57 12.27 -5.57 2.01
CA ALA A 57 11.69 -6.90 1.77
C ALA A 57 12.76 -8.00 1.94
N SER A 58 13.96 -7.82 1.38
CA SER A 58 15.05 -8.82 1.48
C SER A 58 15.53 -9.06 2.91
N LYS A 59 15.48 -8.05 3.78
CA LYS A 59 15.84 -8.19 5.20
C LYS A 59 14.78 -8.90 6.03
N LEU A 60 13.52 -8.74 5.68
CA LEU A 60 12.38 -9.34 6.38
C LEU A 60 12.07 -10.76 5.88
N ASP A 61 12.52 -11.11 4.69
CA ASP A 61 12.22 -12.39 4.05
C ASP A 61 13.47 -13.05 3.46
N PRO A 62 14.44 -13.43 4.30
CA PRO A 62 15.71 -14.03 3.83
C PRO A 62 15.52 -15.36 3.10
N PHE A 63 14.38 -16.03 3.28
CA PHE A 63 14.07 -17.33 2.65
C PHE A 63 13.04 -17.25 1.52
N ASN A 64 12.64 -16.04 1.10
CA ASN A 64 11.60 -15.78 0.10
C ASN A 64 10.22 -16.41 0.43
N VAL A 65 9.95 -16.71 1.70
CA VAL A 65 8.67 -17.27 2.16
C VAL A 65 7.54 -16.25 1.91
N PHE A 66 7.79 -15.00 2.28
CA PHE A 66 6.85 -13.92 2.09
C PHE A 66 6.58 -13.63 0.61
N LYS A 67 7.62 -13.70 -0.24
CA LYS A 67 7.48 -13.56 -1.69
C LYS A 67 6.57 -14.63 -2.28
N HIS A 68 6.78 -15.89 -1.92
CA HIS A 68 5.92 -16.98 -2.37
C HIS A 68 4.50 -16.86 -1.85
N TYR A 69 4.34 -16.56 -0.56
CA TYR A 69 3.04 -16.31 0.04
C TYR A 69 2.29 -15.16 -0.65
N ASN A 70 2.96 -14.04 -0.89
CA ASN A 70 2.36 -12.88 -1.54
C ASN A 70 1.91 -13.17 -2.97
N ASN A 71 2.70 -13.90 -3.75
CA ASN A 71 2.31 -14.34 -5.09
C ASN A 71 1.06 -15.23 -5.09
N TYR A 72 0.81 -15.93 -4.00
CA TYR A 72 -0.36 -16.79 -3.85
C TYR A 72 -1.60 -16.01 -3.37
N VAL A 73 -1.44 -15.12 -2.40
CA VAL A 73 -2.58 -14.45 -1.76
C VAL A 73 -2.95 -13.10 -2.39
N ASN A 74 -2.00 -12.41 -3.00
CA ASN A 74 -2.28 -11.12 -3.65
C ASN A 74 -3.15 -11.35 -4.90
N PRO A 75 -4.25 -10.59 -5.08
CA PRO A 75 -5.10 -10.71 -6.27
C PRO A 75 -4.36 -10.57 -7.61
N ARG A 76 -3.28 -9.76 -7.62
CA ARG A 76 -2.41 -9.61 -8.81
C ARG A 76 -1.36 -10.70 -8.95
N GLN A 77 -1.25 -11.63 -7.97
CA GLN A 77 -0.32 -12.75 -7.94
C GLN A 77 1.16 -12.37 -8.14
N ARG A 78 1.50 -11.15 -7.76
CA ARG A 78 2.87 -10.62 -7.81
C ARG A 78 3.04 -9.45 -6.85
N MET A 79 4.28 -9.15 -6.54
CA MET A 79 4.66 -7.91 -5.87
C MET A 79 4.59 -6.71 -6.83
N CYS A 80 4.53 -5.51 -6.29
CA CYS A 80 4.65 -4.26 -7.02
C CYS A 80 6.09 -4.06 -7.50
N SER A 81 6.28 -3.46 -8.66
CA SER A 81 7.60 -3.02 -9.11
C SER A 81 7.92 -1.61 -8.61
N GLN A 82 9.21 -1.28 -8.50
CA GLN A 82 9.64 0.07 -8.18
C GLN A 82 9.19 1.10 -9.23
N ASP A 83 9.11 0.68 -10.48
CA ASP A 83 8.66 1.52 -11.58
C ASP A 83 7.18 1.92 -11.44
N GLU A 84 6.31 1.00 -11.04
CA GLU A 84 4.89 1.30 -10.77
C GLU A 84 4.72 2.35 -9.67
N ILE A 85 5.55 2.29 -8.61
CA ILE A 85 5.56 3.31 -7.56
C ILE A 85 6.05 4.65 -8.11
N SER A 86 7.12 4.64 -8.91
CA SER A 86 7.71 5.84 -9.49
C SER A 86 6.74 6.56 -10.44
N GLN A 87 6.01 5.82 -11.27
CA GLN A 87 5.01 6.39 -12.17
C GLN A 87 3.86 7.05 -11.40
N LEU A 88 3.37 6.39 -10.33
CA LEU A 88 2.36 7.00 -9.47
C LEU A 88 2.89 8.25 -8.77
N ALA A 89 4.14 8.22 -8.29
CA ALA A 89 4.77 9.36 -7.66
C ALA A 89 4.89 10.55 -8.63
N MET A 90 5.31 10.31 -9.87
CA MET A 90 5.37 11.35 -10.91
C MET A 90 3.98 11.95 -11.20
N TYR A 91 2.94 11.12 -11.27
CA TYR A 91 1.58 11.60 -11.46
C TYR A 91 1.14 12.48 -10.28
N LEU A 92 1.25 11.98 -9.06
CA LEU A 92 0.79 12.69 -7.86
C LEU A 92 1.53 14.01 -7.60
N THR A 93 2.78 14.12 -8.03
CA THR A 93 3.58 15.35 -7.89
C THR A 93 3.39 16.33 -9.06
N SER A 94 2.73 15.91 -10.13
CA SER A 94 2.47 16.75 -11.30
C SER A 94 1.26 17.66 -11.12
N ASN A 95 1.14 18.67 -11.98
CA ASN A 95 -0.04 19.54 -12.05
C ASN A 95 -1.32 18.79 -12.49
N LYS A 96 -1.20 17.58 -13.06
CA LYS A 96 -2.36 16.76 -13.43
C LYS A 96 -3.12 16.22 -12.22
N ALA A 97 -2.47 16.17 -11.08
CA ALA A 97 -3.03 15.75 -9.80
C ALA A 97 -3.31 16.92 -8.86
N ASP A 98 -3.50 18.13 -9.40
CA ASP A 98 -3.56 19.37 -8.60
C ASP A 98 -4.67 19.37 -7.55
N TYR A 99 -5.78 18.71 -7.82
CA TYR A 99 -6.90 18.65 -6.87
C TYR A 99 -6.79 17.47 -5.87
N ILE A 100 -5.76 16.62 -5.99
CA ILE A 100 -5.49 15.54 -5.02
C ILE A 100 -4.61 16.13 -3.92
N ASN A 101 -5.19 16.27 -2.72
CA ASN A 101 -4.51 16.84 -1.56
C ASN A 101 -4.97 16.16 -0.26
N GLY A 102 -4.05 15.84 0.64
CA GLY A 102 -4.33 15.14 1.89
C GLY A 102 -4.58 13.63 1.73
N GLU A 103 -4.45 13.10 0.53
CA GLU A 103 -4.76 11.71 0.21
C GLU A 103 -3.52 10.81 0.23
N ILE A 104 -3.71 9.59 0.72
CA ILE A 104 -2.71 8.53 0.68
C ILE A 104 -3.20 7.44 -0.26
N VAL A 105 -2.63 7.40 -1.45
CA VAL A 105 -3.03 6.45 -2.49
C VAL A 105 -2.41 5.08 -2.22
N ARG A 106 -3.26 4.08 -2.03
CA ARG A 106 -2.81 2.70 -1.87
C ARG A 106 -2.49 2.08 -3.24
N ILE A 107 -1.35 1.41 -3.31
CA ILE A 107 -0.92 0.65 -4.48
C ILE A 107 -0.39 -0.72 -4.03
N ASP A 108 -1.28 -1.68 -3.86
CA ASP A 108 -1.01 -2.97 -3.21
C ASP A 108 -1.53 -4.18 -3.99
N GLY A 109 -2.00 -3.98 -5.21
CA GLY A 109 -2.58 -5.05 -6.02
C GLY A 109 -3.89 -5.64 -5.46
N GLY A 110 -4.53 -4.94 -4.52
CA GLY A 110 -5.76 -5.37 -3.86
C GLY A 110 -5.54 -6.23 -2.61
N GLU A 111 -4.31 -6.31 -2.09
CA GLU A 111 -3.95 -7.14 -0.95
C GLU A 111 -4.79 -6.83 0.29
N VAL A 112 -4.90 -5.56 0.68
CA VAL A 112 -5.68 -5.16 1.86
C VAL A 112 -7.16 -5.50 1.69
N VAL A 113 -7.73 -5.27 0.52
CA VAL A 113 -9.13 -5.60 0.23
C VAL A 113 -9.34 -7.12 0.30
N LYS A 114 -8.42 -7.89 -0.26
CA LYS A 114 -8.46 -9.36 -0.20
C LYS A 114 -8.41 -9.88 1.24
N ASN A 115 -7.56 -9.31 2.07
CA ASN A 115 -7.36 -9.76 3.45
C ASN A 115 -8.45 -9.29 4.43
N SER A 116 -9.22 -8.25 4.07
CA SER A 116 -10.28 -7.70 4.94
C SER A 116 -11.68 -8.26 4.70
N GLY A 117 -11.92 -8.96 3.60
CA GLY A 117 -13.24 -9.47 3.24
C GLY A 117 -13.50 -10.87 3.82
N GLU A 118 -14.65 -11.03 4.50
CA GLU A 118 -15.05 -12.25 5.21
C GLU A 118 -15.02 -13.51 4.31
N PHE A 119 -15.48 -13.40 3.07
CA PHE A 119 -15.55 -14.53 2.14
C PHE A 119 -14.38 -14.60 1.14
N ASN A 120 -13.44 -13.69 1.21
CA ASN A 120 -12.36 -13.59 0.24
C ASN A 120 -11.44 -14.83 0.23
N PHE A 121 -11.38 -15.58 1.33
CA PHE A 121 -10.62 -16.84 1.40
C PHE A 121 -11.12 -17.88 0.41
N LEU A 122 -12.41 -17.86 0.04
CA LEU A 122 -12.99 -18.78 -0.94
C LEU A 122 -12.33 -18.71 -2.30
N THR A 123 -11.80 -17.54 -2.67
CA THR A 123 -11.08 -17.36 -3.95
C THR A 123 -9.77 -18.14 -4.02
N ASN A 124 -9.28 -18.66 -2.89
CA ASN A 124 -8.09 -19.51 -2.83
C ASN A 124 -8.43 -21.01 -2.95
N ILE A 125 -9.72 -21.36 -2.94
CA ILE A 125 -10.17 -22.76 -3.08
C ILE A 125 -10.21 -23.10 -4.57
N PRO A 126 -9.53 -24.15 -5.02
CA PRO A 126 -9.60 -24.59 -6.41
C PRO A 126 -11.05 -24.81 -6.84
N TYR A 127 -11.41 -24.27 -8.00
CA TYR A 127 -12.77 -24.40 -8.57
C TYR A 127 -13.89 -23.67 -7.81
N TYR A 128 -13.58 -22.73 -6.90
CA TYR A 128 -14.62 -21.97 -6.19
C TYR A 128 -15.60 -21.28 -7.15
N GLU A 129 -15.18 -20.90 -8.35
CA GLU A 129 -16.01 -20.32 -9.41
C GLU A 129 -17.20 -21.23 -9.80
N LYS A 130 -17.09 -22.55 -9.55
CA LYS A 130 -18.18 -23.50 -9.77
C LYS A 130 -19.21 -23.49 -8.65
N LEU A 131 -18.89 -22.89 -7.51
CA LEU A 131 -19.80 -22.78 -6.35
C LEU A 131 -20.75 -21.58 -6.45
N ILE A 132 -20.48 -20.64 -7.39
CA ILE A 132 -21.22 -19.39 -7.55
C ILE A 132 -22.18 -19.44 -8.74
N LYS A 133 -22.18 -20.53 -9.49
CA LYS A 133 -23.15 -20.83 -10.56
C LYS A 133 -24.29 -21.66 -10.00
#